data_af9f680901b7ad0d3905bff26f7dfb5d
#
_entry.id   af9f680901b7ad0d3905bff26f7dfb5d
#
_cell.length_a   1.000
_cell.length_b   1.000
_cell.length_c   1.000
_cell.angle_alpha   90.00
_cell.angle_beta   90.00
_cell.angle_gamma   90.00
#
_symmetry.space_group_name_H-M   'P 1'
#
loop_
_entity.id
_entity.type
_entity.pdbx_description
1 polymer ?
#
loop_
_entity_poly.entity_id
_entity_poly.type
_entity_poly.pdbx_seq_one_letter_code
_entity_poly.pdbx_strand_id
1 'polypeptide(L)'
;RDCLLSRGLGDVYKRQGKDTRRSSYMFEYSLVAGLTASGADVYLLHVTTTPSVSYVVRTEDFDCGIMISASHNPYYDNGIKLINSKGEKMDEETILKVEDYIDGKIEVPMAVRDQIGCTVDYSAGRNRYIGYLISLATRSYKNIKVGLDCANGSSWMIAKSVFDALGAKTYVINAEPDGLNINMNAGSTHIEVLQNFVKENQLDVGFAFDGDADRCIAVDENGNVVDGDLILYVYGRYLKE
;
A
#
# COMPACT_ATOMS: atom_id res chain seq x y z
N ARG A 1 13.64 -17.11 10.28
CA ARG A 1 13.83 -17.77 8.96
C ARG A 1 14.04 -16.67 7.95
N ASP A 2 15.19 -16.67 7.29
CA ASP A 2 15.59 -15.60 6.40
C ASP A 2 14.70 -15.60 5.14
N CYS A 3 14.06 -14.50 4.86
CA CYS A 3 13.12 -14.29 3.76
C CYS A 3 13.67 -14.64 2.35
N LEU A 4 14.98 -14.73 2.20
CA LEU A 4 15.68 -15.05 0.95
C LEU A 4 16.55 -16.29 1.00
N LEU A 5 16.81 -16.86 2.19
CA LEU A 5 17.81 -17.91 2.38
C LEU A 5 17.25 -19.22 2.92
N SER A 6 15.93 -19.36 3.14
CA SER A 6 15.38 -20.58 3.72
C SER A 6 15.33 -21.70 2.69
N ARG A 7 16.31 -22.58 2.76
CA ARG A 7 16.21 -23.92 2.21
C ARG A 7 15.86 -24.89 3.31
N GLY A 8 14.81 -25.63 3.07
CA GLY A 8 14.48 -26.82 3.83
C GLY A 8 13.43 -26.63 4.91
N LEU A 9 12.33 -27.32 4.73
CA LEU A 9 11.27 -27.61 5.69
C LEU A 9 10.25 -26.50 5.91
N GLY A 10 9.39 -26.29 4.94
CA GLY A 10 8.16 -25.51 5.02
C GLY A 10 7.99 -24.59 3.82
N ASP A 11 6.79 -24.52 3.32
CA ASP A 11 6.42 -23.62 2.24
C ASP A 11 6.76 -22.19 2.63
N VAL A 12 7.49 -21.47 1.76
CA VAL A 12 7.84 -20.06 1.96
C VAL A 12 6.86 -19.22 1.18
N TYR A 13 6.01 -18.49 1.90
CA TYR A 13 4.94 -17.70 1.33
C TYR A 13 5.30 -16.22 1.31
N LYS A 14 5.21 -15.59 0.14
CA LYS A 14 5.51 -14.16 -0.07
C LYS A 14 4.33 -13.42 -0.63
N ARG A 15 4.08 -12.21 -0.11
CA ARG A 15 3.05 -11.29 -0.59
C ARG A 15 3.65 -10.18 -1.39
N GLN A 16 3.05 -9.89 -2.53
CA GLN A 16 3.48 -8.82 -3.39
C GLN A 16 2.33 -7.89 -3.74
N GLY A 17 2.53 -6.61 -3.47
CA GLY A 17 1.65 -5.53 -3.89
C GLY A 17 2.40 -4.50 -4.73
N LYS A 18 1.68 -3.68 -5.46
CA LYS A 18 2.23 -2.61 -6.29
C LYS A 18 1.31 -1.41 -6.32
N ASP A 19 1.88 -0.25 -6.65
CA ASP A 19 1.11 0.93 -7.01
C ASP A 19 0.71 0.92 -8.50
N THR A 20 0.21 2.04 -8.98
CA THR A 20 -0.36 2.17 -10.34
C THR A 20 0.66 2.48 -11.42
N ARG A 21 1.96 2.68 -11.10
CA ARG A 21 3.01 3.00 -12.08
C ARG A 21 3.12 1.92 -13.16
N ARG A 22 3.33 2.34 -14.39
CA ARG A 22 3.54 1.40 -15.52
C ARG A 22 4.73 0.48 -15.28
N SER A 23 5.82 0.99 -14.72
CA SER A 23 7.01 0.20 -14.38
C SER A 23 6.78 -0.83 -13.27
N SER A 24 5.78 -0.64 -12.42
CA SER A 24 5.45 -1.58 -11.34
C SER A 24 5.07 -2.97 -11.87
N TYR A 25 4.47 -3.06 -13.05
CA TYR A 25 4.17 -4.35 -13.72
C TYR A 25 5.44 -5.09 -14.12
N MET A 26 6.43 -4.38 -14.69
CA MET A 26 7.71 -4.96 -15.06
C MET A 26 8.44 -5.52 -13.84
N PHE A 27 8.49 -4.75 -12.74
CA PHE A 27 9.11 -5.20 -11.49
C PHE A 27 8.35 -6.37 -10.86
N GLU A 28 7.01 -6.35 -10.88
CA GLU A 28 6.20 -7.46 -10.37
C GLU A 28 6.55 -8.77 -11.05
N TYR A 29 6.54 -8.81 -12.39
CA TYR A 29 6.84 -10.03 -13.13
C TYR A 29 8.29 -10.50 -12.93
N SER A 30 9.25 -9.58 -12.86
CA SER A 30 10.65 -9.93 -12.60
C SER A 30 10.85 -10.52 -11.22
N LEU A 31 10.24 -9.93 -10.18
CA LEU A 31 10.30 -10.43 -8.81
C LEU A 31 9.61 -11.78 -8.68
N VAL A 32 8.44 -11.95 -9.30
CA VAL A 32 7.71 -13.23 -9.32
C VAL A 32 8.59 -14.33 -9.93
N ALA A 33 9.19 -14.07 -11.09
CA ALA A 33 10.05 -15.04 -11.76
C ALA A 33 11.25 -15.43 -10.88
N GLY A 34 11.94 -14.47 -10.27
CA GLY A 34 13.08 -14.73 -9.38
C GLY A 34 12.70 -15.48 -8.12
N LEU A 35 11.61 -15.09 -7.47
CA LEU A 35 11.14 -15.71 -6.23
C LEU A 35 10.67 -17.15 -6.46
N THR A 36 9.87 -17.40 -7.50
CA THR A 36 9.42 -18.76 -7.82
C THR A 36 10.59 -19.66 -8.26
N ALA A 37 11.54 -19.13 -9.03
CA ALA A 37 12.77 -19.85 -9.38
C ALA A 37 13.63 -20.18 -8.16
N SER A 38 13.50 -19.45 -7.06
CA SER A 38 14.16 -19.71 -5.77
C SER A 38 13.37 -20.65 -4.86
N GLY A 39 12.18 -21.12 -5.29
CA GLY A 39 11.33 -22.04 -4.53
C GLY A 39 10.32 -21.36 -3.60
N ALA A 40 10.08 -20.05 -3.74
CA ALA A 40 9.09 -19.36 -2.93
C ALA A 40 7.75 -19.29 -3.66
N ASP A 41 6.66 -19.55 -2.96
CA ASP A 41 5.31 -19.25 -3.45
C ASP A 41 5.01 -17.76 -3.33
N VAL A 42 4.45 -17.18 -4.40
CA VAL A 42 4.19 -15.75 -4.49
C VAL A 42 2.69 -15.49 -4.60
N TYR A 43 2.15 -14.76 -3.63
CA TYR A 43 0.75 -14.36 -3.57
C TYR A 43 0.59 -12.92 -4.04
N LEU A 44 -0.10 -12.69 -5.14
CA LEU A 44 -0.26 -11.38 -5.77
C LEU A 44 -1.48 -10.65 -5.24
N LEU A 45 -1.25 -9.54 -4.56
CA LEU A 45 -2.29 -8.58 -4.15
C LEU A 45 -2.64 -7.60 -5.27
N HIS A 46 -1.83 -7.56 -6.34
CA HIS A 46 -1.93 -6.60 -7.43
C HIS A 46 -1.83 -5.14 -6.96
N VAL A 47 -2.61 -4.23 -7.56
CA VAL A 47 -2.65 -2.84 -7.12
C VAL A 47 -3.30 -2.75 -5.75
N THR A 48 -2.51 -2.35 -4.77
CA THR A 48 -2.93 -2.19 -3.37
C THR A 48 -2.00 -1.21 -2.64
N THR A 49 -2.39 -0.78 -1.46
CA THR A 49 -1.63 0.18 -0.65
C THR A 49 -0.52 -0.49 0.16
N THR A 50 0.54 0.24 0.51
CA THR A 50 1.59 -0.25 1.41
C THR A 50 1.02 -0.76 2.74
N PRO A 51 0.11 -0.04 3.44
CA PRO A 51 -0.50 -0.56 4.65
C PRO A 51 -1.31 -1.85 4.45
N SER A 52 -1.91 -2.06 3.27
CA SER A 52 -2.61 -3.30 2.94
C SER A 52 -1.66 -4.50 2.89
N VAL A 53 -0.48 -4.35 2.26
CA VAL A 53 0.55 -5.40 2.22
C VAL A 53 1.01 -5.73 3.63
N SER A 54 1.35 -4.72 4.42
CA SER A 54 1.78 -4.85 5.82
C SER A 54 0.74 -5.57 6.67
N TYR A 55 -0.53 -5.18 6.55
CA TYR A 55 -1.64 -5.82 7.27
C TYR A 55 -1.78 -7.30 6.93
N VAL A 56 -1.82 -7.62 5.64
CA VAL A 56 -2.04 -8.99 5.18
C VAL A 56 -0.86 -9.90 5.57
N VAL A 57 0.37 -9.41 5.48
CA VAL A 57 1.55 -10.19 5.87
C VAL A 57 1.47 -10.60 7.34
N ARG A 58 1.23 -9.65 8.24
CA ARG A 58 1.22 -9.91 9.69
C ARG A 58 0.01 -10.72 10.18
N THR A 59 -1.11 -10.68 9.46
CA THR A 59 -2.36 -11.31 9.92
C THR A 59 -2.60 -12.70 9.35
N GLU A 60 -1.79 -13.12 8.37
CA GLU A 60 -1.97 -14.38 7.68
C GLU A 60 -0.67 -15.21 7.64
N ASP A 61 0.24 -14.97 8.58
CA ASP A 61 1.47 -15.73 8.82
C ASP A 61 2.38 -15.87 7.58
N PHE A 62 2.52 -14.78 6.79
CA PHE A 62 3.47 -14.75 5.68
C PHE A 62 4.88 -14.43 6.15
N ASP A 63 5.88 -15.05 5.51
CA ASP A 63 7.29 -14.83 5.85
C ASP A 63 7.74 -13.40 5.55
N CYS A 64 7.27 -12.83 4.44
CA CYS A 64 7.52 -11.43 4.11
C CYS A 64 6.55 -10.87 3.07
N GLY A 65 6.56 -9.55 2.98
CA GLY A 65 5.87 -8.77 1.95
C GLY A 65 6.82 -7.95 1.09
N ILE A 66 6.38 -7.67 -0.12
CA ILE A 66 7.08 -6.78 -1.04
C ILE A 66 6.06 -5.77 -1.56
N MET A 67 6.39 -4.49 -1.44
CA MET A 67 5.62 -3.41 -2.06
C MET A 67 6.45 -2.70 -3.12
N ILE A 68 5.93 -2.64 -4.33
CA ILE A 68 6.56 -1.96 -5.46
C ILE A 68 5.95 -0.57 -5.57
N SER A 69 6.68 0.42 -5.10
CA SER A 69 6.29 1.83 -5.14
C SER A 69 7.44 2.76 -4.78
N ALA A 70 7.47 3.93 -5.39
CA ALA A 70 8.29 5.07 -4.97
C ALA A 70 7.46 6.15 -4.25
N SER A 71 6.34 5.77 -3.60
CA SER A 71 5.50 6.65 -2.78
C SER A 71 5.07 7.92 -3.55
N HIS A 72 5.47 9.09 -3.09
CA HIS A 72 5.07 10.38 -3.66
C HIS A 72 5.91 10.85 -4.87
N ASN A 73 6.92 10.09 -5.29
CA ASN A 73 7.75 10.44 -6.43
C ASN A 73 6.96 10.42 -7.75
N PRO A 74 7.45 11.07 -8.81
CA PRO A 74 6.87 11.01 -10.14
C PRO A 74 6.80 9.58 -10.71
N TYR A 75 6.01 9.37 -11.73
CA TYR A 75 5.73 8.05 -12.31
C TYR A 75 6.95 7.32 -12.86
N TYR A 76 8.01 8.03 -13.26
CA TYR A 76 9.23 7.46 -13.84
C TYR A 76 10.20 6.93 -12.78
N ASP A 77 10.03 7.29 -11.51
CA ASP A 77 10.72 6.65 -10.39
C ASP A 77 9.95 5.43 -9.93
N ASN A 78 10.65 4.44 -9.39
CA ASN A 78 10.04 3.32 -8.70
C ASN A 78 10.95 2.82 -7.58
N GLY A 79 10.43 1.95 -6.71
CA GLY A 79 11.15 1.40 -5.59
C GLY A 79 10.58 0.07 -5.14
N ILE A 80 11.36 -0.65 -4.33
CA ILE A 80 10.95 -1.92 -3.75
C ILE A 80 11.10 -1.79 -2.24
N LYS A 81 9.98 -1.93 -1.52
CA LYS A 81 9.93 -1.94 -0.04
C LYS A 81 9.81 -3.39 0.42
N LEU A 82 10.77 -3.86 1.22
CA LEU A 82 10.73 -5.17 1.85
C LEU A 82 10.09 -5.06 3.23
N ILE A 83 9.13 -5.94 3.52
CA ILE A 83 8.31 -5.94 4.73
C ILE A 83 8.52 -7.31 5.41
N ASN A 84 8.85 -7.32 6.70
CA ASN A 84 9.06 -8.55 7.46
C ASN A 84 7.71 -9.22 7.85
N SER A 85 7.77 -10.41 8.44
CA SER A 85 6.59 -11.18 8.86
C SER A 85 5.70 -10.46 9.89
N LYS A 86 6.22 -9.44 10.58
CA LYS A 86 5.44 -8.61 11.52
C LYS A 86 4.71 -7.46 10.83
N GLY A 87 4.88 -7.31 9.52
CA GLY A 87 4.32 -6.18 8.76
C GLY A 87 5.12 -4.89 8.90
N GLU A 88 6.37 -4.95 9.33
CA GLU A 88 7.26 -3.82 9.52
C GLU A 88 8.31 -3.78 8.39
N LYS A 89 9.05 -2.66 8.28
CA LYS A 89 10.21 -2.58 7.38
C LYS A 89 11.18 -3.72 7.69
N MET A 90 11.71 -4.36 6.64
CA MET A 90 12.72 -5.40 6.77
C MET A 90 13.94 -4.90 7.55
N ASP A 91 14.52 -5.76 8.36
CA ASP A 91 15.74 -5.45 9.10
C ASP A 91 16.94 -5.24 8.18
N GLU A 92 17.88 -4.42 8.65
CA GLU A 92 19.04 -4.00 7.87
C GLU A 92 19.96 -5.17 7.53
N GLU A 93 20.08 -6.17 8.40
CA GLU A 93 20.92 -7.36 8.16
C GLU A 93 20.40 -8.14 6.96
N THR A 94 19.08 -8.33 6.86
CA THR A 94 18.46 -9.01 5.72
C THR A 94 18.60 -8.17 4.43
N ILE A 95 18.46 -6.85 4.52
CA ILE A 95 18.65 -5.96 3.37
C ILE A 95 20.08 -6.05 2.84
N LEU A 96 21.09 -6.03 3.71
CA LEU A 96 22.49 -6.18 3.31
C LEU A 96 22.78 -7.51 2.63
N LYS A 97 22.17 -8.61 3.07
CA LYS A 97 22.28 -9.91 2.38
C LYS A 97 21.67 -9.87 0.98
N VAL A 98 20.57 -9.15 0.79
CA VAL A 98 19.99 -8.95 -0.56
C VAL A 98 20.93 -8.16 -1.45
N GLU A 99 21.53 -7.10 -0.93
CA GLU A 99 22.51 -6.28 -1.65
C GLU A 99 23.76 -7.11 -2.00
N ASP A 100 24.28 -7.91 -1.07
CA ASP A 100 25.41 -8.80 -1.32
C ASP A 100 25.11 -9.84 -2.41
N TYR A 101 23.88 -10.35 -2.48
CA TYR A 101 23.45 -11.21 -3.58
C TYR A 101 23.40 -10.47 -4.91
N ILE A 102 22.86 -9.25 -4.95
CA ILE A 102 22.80 -8.42 -6.15
C ILE A 102 24.21 -8.09 -6.65
N ASP A 103 25.13 -7.81 -5.73
CA ASP A 103 26.55 -7.52 -6.02
C ASP A 103 27.35 -8.77 -6.40
N GLY A 104 26.74 -9.97 -6.37
CA GLY A 104 27.41 -11.23 -6.70
C GLY A 104 28.43 -11.72 -5.65
N LYS A 105 28.34 -11.20 -4.41
CA LYS A 105 29.20 -11.62 -3.30
C LYS A 105 28.75 -12.93 -2.66
N ILE A 106 27.47 -13.24 -2.77
CA ILE A 106 26.89 -14.51 -2.30
C ILE A 106 26.05 -15.14 -3.41
N GLU A 107 25.94 -16.47 -3.40
CA GLU A 107 25.10 -17.22 -4.31
C GLU A 107 23.89 -17.80 -3.58
N VAL A 108 22.71 -17.70 -4.19
CA VAL A 108 21.50 -18.37 -3.74
C VAL A 108 21.15 -19.46 -4.74
N PRO A 109 21.12 -20.73 -4.30
CA PRO A 109 20.86 -21.82 -5.21
C PRO A 109 19.38 -21.79 -5.66
N MET A 110 19.17 -21.98 -6.97
CA MET A 110 17.85 -22.08 -7.56
C MET A 110 17.14 -23.39 -7.22
N ALA A 111 15.83 -23.32 -7.11
CA ALA A 111 14.99 -24.51 -6.92
C ALA A 111 14.98 -25.37 -8.17
N VAL A 112 14.79 -26.67 -8.00
CA VAL A 112 14.76 -27.63 -9.10
C VAL A 112 13.51 -28.51 -9.03
N ARG A 113 12.98 -28.87 -10.21
CA ARG A 113 11.83 -29.79 -10.34
C ARG A 113 10.61 -29.31 -9.54
N ASP A 114 10.13 -30.15 -8.62
CA ASP A 114 8.98 -29.96 -7.73
C ASP A 114 9.20 -28.90 -6.62
N GLN A 115 10.44 -28.42 -6.47
CA GLN A 115 10.79 -27.35 -5.53
C GLN A 115 10.56 -25.93 -6.10
N ILE A 116 10.26 -25.81 -7.40
CA ILE A 116 9.97 -24.50 -8.00
C ILE A 116 8.65 -24.00 -7.41
N GLY A 117 8.66 -22.76 -6.90
CA GLY A 117 7.48 -22.13 -6.31
C GLY A 117 6.38 -21.81 -7.32
N CYS A 118 5.20 -21.55 -6.82
CA CYS A 118 4.03 -21.20 -7.64
C CYS A 118 3.58 -19.74 -7.42
N THR A 119 2.68 -19.29 -8.29
CA THR A 119 2.06 -17.96 -8.19
C THR A 119 0.58 -18.14 -7.91
N VAL A 120 0.07 -17.39 -6.93
CA VAL A 120 -1.34 -17.40 -6.53
C VAL A 120 -1.91 -15.99 -6.67
N ASP A 121 -3.01 -15.83 -7.42
CA ASP A 121 -3.81 -14.60 -7.38
C ASP A 121 -4.49 -14.49 -6.00
N TYR A 122 -4.19 -13.42 -5.28
CA TYR A 122 -4.73 -13.21 -3.93
C TYR A 122 -5.33 -11.80 -3.74
N SER A 123 -6.07 -11.35 -4.71
CA SER A 123 -6.84 -10.09 -4.62
C SER A 123 -7.80 -10.05 -3.42
N ALA A 124 -8.20 -11.21 -2.89
CA ALA A 124 -8.98 -11.34 -1.66
C ALA A 124 -8.31 -10.72 -0.42
N GLY A 125 -6.97 -10.69 -0.37
CA GLY A 125 -6.22 -10.05 0.72
C GLY A 125 -6.51 -8.54 0.83
N ARG A 126 -6.66 -7.85 -0.29
CA ARG A 126 -7.07 -6.44 -0.31
C ARG A 126 -8.48 -6.26 0.30
N ASN A 127 -9.41 -7.16 0.00
CA ASN A 127 -10.77 -7.10 0.54
C ASN A 127 -10.78 -7.33 2.07
N ARG A 128 -9.89 -8.16 2.58
CA ARG A 128 -9.71 -8.32 4.04
C ARG A 128 -9.23 -7.05 4.70
N TYR A 129 -8.28 -6.35 4.07
CA TYR A 129 -7.82 -5.05 4.57
C TYR A 129 -8.94 -4.00 4.57
N ILE A 130 -9.77 -3.95 3.51
CA ILE A 130 -10.97 -3.10 3.46
C ILE A 130 -11.91 -3.44 4.63
N GLY A 131 -12.20 -4.73 4.84
CA GLY A 131 -13.03 -5.20 5.96
C GLY A 131 -12.46 -4.79 7.32
N TYR A 132 -11.15 -4.90 7.49
CA TYR A 132 -10.46 -4.44 8.70
C TYR A 132 -10.64 -2.94 8.92
N LEU A 133 -10.41 -2.10 7.91
CA LEU A 133 -10.59 -0.65 8.02
C LEU A 133 -12.03 -0.28 8.41
N ILE A 134 -13.02 -0.94 7.81
CA ILE A 134 -14.44 -0.75 8.15
C ILE A 134 -14.70 -1.13 9.61
N SER A 135 -14.08 -2.21 10.11
CA SER A 135 -14.27 -2.67 11.49
C SER A 135 -13.71 -1.73 12.56
N LEU A 136 -12.79 -0.81 12.19
CA LEU A 136 -12.24 0.18 13.11
C LEU A 136 -13.21 1.32 13.41
N ALA A 137 -14.22 1.52 12.57
CA ALA A 137 -15.18 2.59 12.76
C ALA A 137 -16.16 2.25 13.89
N THR A 138 -16.26 3.13 14.87
CA THR A 138 -17.17 3.01 16.00
C THR A 138 -18.52 3.69 15.78
N ARG A 139 -18.64 4.46 14.68
CA ARG A 139 -19.82 5.25 14.34
C ARG A 139 -20.13 5.19 12.86
N SER A 140 -21.39 5.40 12.49
CA SER A 140 -21.80 5.59 11.09
C SER A 140 -21.42 7.00 10.60
N TYR A 141 -20.98 7.09 9.36
CA TYR A 141 -20.68 8.36 8.69
C TYR A 141 -21.83 8.82 7.78
N LYS A 142 -23.02 8.33 8.04
CA LYS A 142 -24.24 8.73 7.30
C LYS A 142 -24.41 10.26 7.38
N ASN A 143 -24.69 10.86 6.24
CA ASN A 143 -24.83 12.30 5.99
C ASN A 143 -23.51 13.11 6.00
N ILE A 144 -22.36 12.47 6.17
CA ILE A 144 -21.06 13.15 6.03
C ILE A 144 -20.65 13.09 4.56
N LYS A 145 -20.28 14.23 3.99
CA LYS A 145 -19.74 14.36 2.64
C LYS A 145 -18.22 14.34 2.70
N VAL A 146 -17.60 13.33 2.12
CA VAL A 146 -16.16 13.10 2.17
C VAL A 146 -15.54 13.29 0.79
N GLY A 147 -14.57 14.18 0.67
CA GLY A 147 -13.71 14.32 -0.50
C GLY A 147 -12.50 13.38 -0.40
N LEU A 148 -12.18 12.68 -1.48
CA LEU A 148 -11.03 11.77 -1.53
C LEU A 148 -10.18 12.12 -2.74
N ASP A 149 -8.92 12.48 -2.51
CA ASP A 149 -7.91 12.59 -3.56
C ASP A 149 -7.00 11.37 -3.50
N CYS A 150 -7.14 10.50 -4.50
CA CYS A 150 -6.42 9.23 -4.56
C CYS A 150 -5.06 9.33 -5.29
N ALA A 151 -4.60 10.52 -5.65
CA ALA A 151 -3.32 10.74 -6.32
C ALA A 151 -3.11 9.90 -7.60
N ASN A 152 -4.15 9.39 -8.24
CA ASN A 152 -4.08 8.32 -9.25
C ASN A 152 -3.22 7.12 -8.81
N GLY A 153 -3.09 6.94 -7.50
CA GLY A 153 -2.30 5.91 -6.82
C GLY A 153 -3.13 4.73 -6.36
N SER A 154 -2.56 3.92 -5.50
CA SER A 154 -3.13 2.63 -5.06
C SER A 154 -4.39 2.74 -4.19
N SER A 155 -4.64 3.90 -3.56
CA SER A 155 -5.84 4.15 -2.73
C SER A 155 -7.15 4.18 -3.51
N TRP A 156 -7.12 4.39 -4.84
CA TRP A 156 -8.32 4.54 -5.66
C TRP A 156 -9.33 3.39 -5.54
N MET A 157 -8.85 2.17 -5.33
CA MET A 157 -9.70 0.98 -5.17
C MET A 157 -10.20 0.78 -3.73
N ILE A 158 -9.55 1.39 -2.74
CA ILE A 158 -9.78 1.11 -1.32
C ILE A 158 -10.55 2.23 -0.65
N ALA A 159 -10.11 3.48 -0.82
CA ALA A 159 -10.62 4.61 -0.06
C ALA A 159 -12.14 4.79 -0.20
N LYS A 160 -12.62 4.87 -1.44
CA LYS A 160 -14.07 5.00 -1.70
C LYS A 160 -14.87 3.86 -1.10
N SER A 161 -14.39 2.62 -1.26
CA SER A 161 -15.09 1.41 -0.78
C SER A 161 -15.26 1.43 0.75
N VAL A 162 -14.26 1.90 1.48
CA VAL A 162 -14.31 2.00 2.95
C VAL A 162 -15.33 3.05 3.38
N PHE A 163 -15.24 4.28 2.86
CA PHE A 163 -16.13 5.36 3.26
C PHE A 163 -17.59 5.12 2.84
N ASP A 164 -17.83 4.54 1.65
CA ASP A 164 -19.16 4.15 1.22
C ASP A 164 -19.77 3.08 2.15
N ALA A 165 -18.99 2.07 2.54
CA ALA A 165 -19.44 1.04 3.47
C ALA A 165 -19.78 1.59 4.86
N LEU A 166 -19.10 2.68 5.29
CA LEU A 166 -19.39 3.41 6.52
C LEU A 166 -20.59 4.36 6.41
N GLY A 167 -21.18 4.49 5.21
CA GLY A 167 -22.36 5.28 4.93
C GLY A 167 -22.11 6.74 4.55
N ALA A 168 -20.85 7.14 4.33
CA ALA A 168 -20.50 8.48 3.87
C ALA A 168 -20.96 8.71 2.42
N LYS A 169 -21.20 9.96 2.06
CA LYS A 169 -21.35 10.39 0.68
C LYS A 169 -19.98 10.78 0.13
N THR A 170 -19.39 9.92 -0.68
CA THR A 170 -18.03 10.12 -1.18
C THR A 170 -17.97 10.86 -2.50
N TYR A 171 -17.03 11.78 -2.61
CA TYR A 171 -16.67 12.53 -3.82
C TYR A 171 -15.19 12.27 -4.08
N VAL A 172 -14.86 11.73 -5.24
CA VAL A 172 -13.49 11.24 -5.51
C VAL A 172 -12.90 11.99 -6.68
N ILE A 173 -11.63 12.40 -6.53
CA ILE A 173 -10.81 12.98 -7.60
C ILE A 173 -9.52 12.18 -7.72
N ASN A 174 -8.84 12.32 -8.86
CA ASN A 174 -7.58 11.66 -9.15
C ASN A 174 -7.61 10.14 -8.88
N ALA A 175 -8.63 9.46 -9.42
CA ALA A 175 -8.89 8.04 -9.24
C ALA A 175 -8.94 7.27 -10.57
N GLU A 176 -8.33 7.80 -11.62
CA GLU A 176 -8.26 7.19 -12.96
C GLU A 176 -6.80 6.99 -13.38
N PRO A 177 -6.09 6.02 -12.78
CA PRO A 177 -4.68 5.80 -13.06
C PRO A 177 -4.47 5.27 -14.48
N ASP A 178 -3.53 5.89 -15.23
CA ASP A 178 -3.10 5.46 -16.57
C ASP A 178 -1.68 4.87 -16.58
N GLY A 179 -1.02 4.83 -15.43
CA GLY A 179 0.34 4.36 -15.23
C GLY A 179 1.42 5.45 -15.34
N LEU A 180 1.05 6.67 -15.76
CA LEU A 180 1.95 7.80 -15.97
C LEU A 180 1.53 9.03 -15.15
N ASN A 181 0.33 9.05 -14.59
CA ASN A 181 -0.27 10.19 -13.93
C ASN A 181 -0.28 10.12 -12.39
N ILE A 182 0.36 9.12 -11.80
CA ILE A 182 0.46 9.01 -10.33
C ILE A 182 1.14 10.24 -9.73
N ASN A 183 0.56 10.82 -8.67
CA ASN A 183 1.02 12.04 -7.99
C ASN A 183 1.11 13.30 -8.87
N MET A 184 0.65 13.27 -10.11
CA MET A 184 0.75 14.40 -11.02
C MET A 184 -0.31 15.46 -10.68
N ASN A 185 0.12 16.56 -10.07
CA ASN A 185 -0.78 17.61 -9.56
C ASN A 185 -1.93 17.04 -8.71
N ALA A 186 -1.63 16.08 -7.85
CA ALA A 186 -2.61 15.28 -7.14
C ALA A 186 -2.07 14.77 -5.81
N GLY A 187 -2.99 14.46 -4.89
CA GLY A 187 -2.70 13.81 -3.63
C GLY A 187 -2.06 14.71 -2.58
N SER A 188 -1.42 14.08 -1.59
CA SER A 188 -0.91 14.75 -0.39
C SER A 188 0.22 15.75 -0.64
N THR A 189 0.89 15.70 -1.79
CA THR A 189 1.94 16.66 -2.19
C THR A 189 1.39 17.88 -2.93
N HIS A 190 0.11 17.86 -3.32
CA HIS A 190 -0.60 18.93 -4.01
C HIS A 190 -1.94 19.18 -3.33
N ILE A 191 -1.90 19.46 -2.02
CA ILE A 191 -3.07 19.54 -1.15
C ILE A 191 -4.06 20.65 -1.56
N GLU A 192 -3.58 21.69 -2.25
CA GLU A 192 -4.37 22.79 -2.78
C GLU A 192 -5.50 22.31 -3.72
N VAL A 193 -5.30 21.21 -4.42
CA VAL A 193 -6.31 20.60 -5.29
C VAL A 193 -7.50 20.13 -4.45
N LEU A 194 -7.23 19.41 -3.37
CA LEU A 194 -8.27 18.93 -2.44
C LEU A 194 -8.93 20.09 -1.68
N GLN A 195 -8.14 21.10 -1.25
CA GLN A 195 -8.68 22.28 -0.57
C GLN A 195 -9.75 23.00 -1.42
N ASN A 196 -9.47 23.21 -2.69
CA ASN A 196 -10.43 23.82 -3.62
C ASN A 196 -11.63 22.90 -3.85
N PHE A 197 -11.39 21.60 -4.04
CA PHE A 197 -12.46 20.62 -4.25
C PHE A 197 -13.44 20.54 -3.07
N VAL A 198 -12.94 20.57 -1.82
CA VAL A 198 -13.77 20.59 -0.62
C VAL A 198 -14.66 21.84 -0.58
N LYS A 199 -14.09 23.02 -0.83
CA LYS A 199 -14.84 24.30 -0.82
C LYS A 199 -15.90 24.36 -1.91
N GLU A 200 -15.53 24.06 -3.15
CA GLU A 200 -16.42 24.14 -4.32
C GLU A 200 -17.61 23.19 -4.20
N ASN A 201 -17.42 22.03 -3.61
CA ASN A 201 -18.45 21.01 -3.44
C ASN A 201 -19.13 21.03 -2.06
N GLN A 202 -18.74 21.97 -1.18
CA GLN A 202 -19.28 22.11 0.19
C GLN A 202 -19.23 20.77 0.93
N LEU A 203 -18.04 20.14 0.96
CA LEU A 203 -17.79 18.89 1.63
C LEU A 203 -17.48 19.13 3.10
N ASP A 204 -17.78 18.15 3.97
CA ASP A 204 -17.55 18.27 5.41
C ASP A 204 -16.08 18.01 5.76
N VAL A 205 -15.39 17.17 4.97
CA VAL A 205 -13.97 16.82 5.16
C VAL A 205 -13.38 16.28 3.86
N GLY A 206 -12.09 16.46 3.67
CA GLY A 206 -11.33 15.85 2.57
C GLY A 206 -10.11 15.08 3.07
N PHE A 207 -9.70 14.04 2.34
CA PHE A 207 -8.48 13.27 2.58
C PHE A 207 -7.69 13.11 1.29
N ALA A 208 -6.42 13.50 1.31
CA ALA A 208 -5.48 13.32 0.21
C ALA A 208 -4.44 12.27 0.58
N PHE A 209 -4.24 11.30 -0.30
CA PHE A 209 -3.26 10.24 -0.15
C PHE A 209 -2.05 10.50 -1.06
N ASP A 210 -0.93 9.84 -0.80
CA ASP A 210 0.15 9.72 -1.76
C ASP A 210 0.03 8.43 -2.58
N GLY A 211 0.95 8.20 -3.50
CA GLY A 211 0.83 7.14 -4.51
C GLY A 211 0.63 5.72 -3.97
N ASP A 212 1.17 5.38 -2.81
CA ASP A 212 0.99 4.07 -2.15
C ASP A 212 0.21 4.15 -0.83
N ALA A 213 -0.33 5.32 -0.52
CA ALA A 213 -1.25 5.59 0.57
C ALA A 213 -0.70 5.19 1.97
N ASP A 214 0.59 5.37 2.19
CA ASP A 214 1.18 5.32 3.52
C ASP A 214 1.16 6.70 4.20
N ARG A 215 0.79 7.76 3.47
CA ARG A 215 0.58 9.14 3.95
C ARG A 215 -0.83 9.61 3.64
N CYS A 216 -1.37 10.38 4.58
CA CYS A 216 -2.68 11.01 4.44
C CYS A 216 -2.65 12.41 5.05
N ILE A 217 -3.15 13.40 4.32
CA ILE A 217 -3.39 14.76 4.81
C ILE A 217 -4.88 15.04 4.72
N ALA A 218 -5.45 15.64 5.77
CA ALA A 218 -6.86 15.99 5.78
C ALA A 218 -7.09 17.49 5.53
N VAL A 219 -8.30 17.82 5.09
CA VAL A 219 -8.79 19.19 4.87
C VAL A 219 -10.15 19.33 5.54
N ASP A 220 -10.34 20.37 6.32
CA ASP A 220 -11.64 20.68 6.96
C ASP A 220 -12.65 21.27 5.97
N GLU A 221 -13.88 21.49 6.42
CA GLU A 221 -14.98 22.06 5.63
C GLU A 221 -14.72 23.48 5.10
N ASN A 222 -13.77 24.20 5.72
CA ASN A 222 -13.37 25.55 5.29
C ASN A 222 -12.19 25.52 4.30
N GLY A 223 -11.66 24.31 4.00
CA GLY A 223 -10.50 24.11 3.15
C GLY A 223 -9.17 24.37 3.87
N ASN A 224 -9.13 24.37 5.20
CA ASN A 224 -7.89 24.45 5.95
C ASN A 224 -7.24 23.07 6.03
N VAL A 225 -5.91 23.05 5.93
CA VAL A 225 -5.15 21.80 6.07
C VAL A 225 -5.15 21.35 7.53
N VAL A 226 -5.47 20.08 7.73
CA VAL A 226 -5.32 19.36 9.00
C VAL A 226 -4.13 18.42 8.82
N ASP A 227 -2.98 18.86 9.26
CA ASP A 227 -1.72 18.14 9.12
C ASP A 227 -1.55 17.01 10.15
N GLY A 228 -0.42 16.32 10.09
CA GLY A 228 -0.12 15.20 10.98
C GLY A 228 -0.11 15.58 12.46
N ASP A 229 0.35 16.79 12.82
CA ASP A 229 0.41 17.26 14.19
C ASP A 229 -1.00 17.50 14.75
N LEU A 230 -1.89 18.09 13.95
CA LEU A 230 -3.29 18.27 14.30
C LEU A 230 -4.02 16.92 14.42
N ILE A 231 -3.74 15.99 13.53
CA ILE A 231 -4.29 14.62 13.60
C ILE A 231 -3.84 13.93 14.89
N LEU A 232 -2.55 14.00 15.24
CA LEU A 232 -2.03 13.46 16.50
C LEU A 232 -2.67 14.12 17.72
N TYR A 233 -2.91 15.43 17.67
CA TYR A 233 -3.63 16.15 18.75
C TYR A 233 -5.05 15.61 18.92
N VAL A 234 -5.79 15.40 17.83
CA VAL A 234 -7.15 14.85 17.86
C VAL A 234 -7.16 13.44 18.44
N TYR A 235 -6.25 12.57 17.99
CA TYR A 235 -6.12 11.21 18.53
C TYR A 235 -5.75 11.22 20.02
N GLY A 236 -4.75 12.02 20.41
CA GLY A 236 -4.32 12.11 21.79
C GLY A 236 -5.44 12.58 22.72
N ARG A 237 -6.27 13.50 22.26
CA ARG A 237 -7.44 13.97 23.00
C ARG A 237 -8.50 12.87 23.14
N TYR A 238 -8.81 12.17 22.04
CA TYR A 238 -9.79 11.07 22.03
C TYR A 238 -9.38 9.89 22.92
N LEU A 239 -8.07 9.56 22.96
CA LEU A 239 -7.57 8.47 23.81
C LEU A 239 -7.53 8.83 25.30
N LYS A 240 -7.60 10.13 25.65
CA LYS A 240 -7.59 10.59 27.05
C LYS A 240 -8.99 10.65 27.66
N GLU A 241 -10.04 10.72 26.86
CA GLU A 241 -11.46 10.66 27.27
C GLU A 241 -11.91 9.21 27.45
#